data_90459804b75ad20beacaf1be3cdaefcc
#
_entry.id   90459804b75ad20beacaf1be3cdaefcc
#
_cell.length_a   1.000
_cell.length_b   1.000
_cell.length_c   1.000
_cell.angle_alpha   90.00
_cell.angle_beta   90.00
_cell.angle_gamma   90.00
#
_symmetry.space_group_name_H-M   'P 1'
#
loop_
_entity.id
_entity.type
_entity.pdbx_description
1 polymer ?
#
loop_
_entity_poly.entity_id
_entity_poly.type
_entity_poly.pdbx_seq_one_letter_code
_entity_poly.pdbx_strand_id
1 'polypeptide(L)'
;DCGNCIAMEQSGYISEWQNLLLTLTSYYYSITNQHQEEYLVMEIERKFLIQKLEELPFSPFDYPHKELEQGYLCTAPVVRIRREDDDYVLTYKSKGLMAREEYNLPLTKESYKHLKEKVDGRIIHKTRYVIPMSCVCPENADFCSTPLFLELDIFHDDLAPLILAEIEFPDEETANTYPAPQWLGEDVTFSSAYHNNTLSRM
;
A
#
# COMPACT_ATOMS: atom_id res chain seq x y z
N ASP A 1 60.51 9.97 39.30
CA ASP A 1 59.85 10.60 38.11
C ASP A 1 59.39 9.54 37.17
N CYS A 2 58.31 8.91 37.49
CA CYS A 2 57.55 7.98 36.59
C CYS A 2 56.04 8.09 36.88
N GLY A 3 55.51 9.29 36.82
CA GLY A 3 54.11 9.53 37.10
C GLY A 3 53.21 9.98 35.89
N ASN A 4 53.84 10.30 34.74
CA ASN A 4 53.11 10.98 33.64
C ASN A 4 52.86 10.14 32.36
N CYS A 5 53.33 8.88 32.27
CA CYS A 5 53.11 8.08 31.06
C CYS A 5 51.83 7.25 31.07
N ILE A 6 51.22 6.97 32.23
CA ILE A 6 50.00 6.11 32.29
C ILE A 6 48.70 6.90 32.05
N ALA A 7 48.72 8.23 32.29
CA ALA A 7 47.52 9.05 32.15
C ALA A 7 47.18 9.42 30.67
N MET A 8 48.16 9.41 29.77
CA MET A 8 47.95 9.75 28.35
C MET A 8 47.42 8.59 27.50
N GLU A 9 47.76 7.35 27.86
CA GLU A 9 47.24 6.19 27.13
C GLU A 9 45.75 5.92 27.44
N GLN A 10 45.29 6.19 28.66
CA GLN A 10 43.88 5.99 29.01
C GLN A 10 42.92 7.01 28.36
N SER A 11 43.36 8.23 28.10
CA SER A 11 42.52 9.25 27.45
C SER A 11 42.31 8.99 25.95
N GLY A 12 43.29 8.38 25.29
CA GLY A 12 43.18 7.96 23.88
C GLY A 12 42.20 6.80 23.71
N TYR A 13 42.27 5.80 24.56
CA TYR A 13 41.35 4.63 24.51
C TYR A 13 39.90 5.03 24.78
N ILE A 14 39.62 5.91 25.71
CA ILE A 14 38.26 6.38 26.02
C ILE A 14 37.68 7.14 24.82
N SER A 15 38.45 7.94 24.11
CA SER A 15 37.99 8.66 22.92
C SER A 15 37.69 7.73 21.73
N GLU A 16 38.49 6.68 21.54
CA GLU A 16 38.26 5.69 20.50
C GLU A 16 36.98 4.86 20.76
N TRP A 17 36.76 4.42 22.00
CA TRP A 17 35.52 3.71 22.36
C TRP A 17 34.29 4.60 22.28
N GLN A 18 34.37 5.88 22.63
CA GLN A 18 33.26 6.82 22.45
C GLN A 18 32.96 7.06 20.99
N ASN A 19 33.95 7.20 20.11
CA ASN A 19 33.77 7.34 18.69
C ASN A 19 33.19 6.06 18.05
N LEU A 20 33.65 4.88 18.47
CA LEU A 20 33.12 3.62 18.03
C LEU A 20 31.65 3.45 18.46
N LEU A 21 31.31 3.82 19.70
CA LEU A 21 29.94 3.76 20.21
C LEU A 21 29.00 4.70 19.43
N LEU A 22 29.45 5.94 19.16
CA LEU A 22 28.69 6.90 18.34
C LEU A 22 28.51 6.42 16.90
N THR A 23 29.51 5.78 16.33
CA THR A 23 29.43 5.21 14.97
C THR A 23 28.50 4.02 14.95
N LEU A 24 28.53 3.13 15.94
CA LEU A 24 27.63 1.97 16.04
C LEU A 24 26.19 2.40 16.32
N THR A 25 25.97 3.41 17.17
CA THR A 25 24.62 3.95 17.41
C THR A 25 24.08 4.66 16.18
N SER A 26 24.88 5.42 15.44
CA SER A 26 24.47 6.05 14.17
C SER A 26 24.16 5.00 13.11
N TYR A 27 24.97 3.94 13.01
CA TYR A 27 24.74 2.83 12.08
C TYR A 27 23.48 2.03 12.45
N TYR A 28 23.29 1.72 13.75
CA TYR A 28 22.07 1.06 14.24
C TYR A 28 20.83 1.91 14.02
N TYR A 29 20.90 3.23 14.26
CA TYR A 29 19.81 4.17 13.99
C TYR A 29 19.50 4.28 12.49
N SER A 30 20.53 4.26 11.64
CA SER A 30 20.38 4.25 10.17
C SER A 30 19.71 2.96 9.68
N ILE A 31 20.09 1.78 10.19
CA ILE A 31 19.48 0.50 9.83
C ILE A 31 18.02 0.44 10.31
N THR A 32 17.76 0.85 11.56
CA THR A 32 16.40 0.82 12.12
C THR A 32 15.47 1.79 11.39
N ASN A 33 15.95 2.98 11.00
CA ASN A 33 15.15 3.92 10.22
C ASN A 33 14.94 3.46 8.76
N GLN A 34 15.97 2.88 8.10
CA GLN A 34 15.76 2.29 6.76
C GLN A 34 14.70 1.18 6.79
N HIS A 35 14.73 0.31 7.80
CA HIS A 35 13.69 -0.72 7.95
C HIS A 35 12.34 -0.16 8.36
N GLN A 36 12.25 0.98 9.06
CA GLN A 36 10.97 1.62 9.36
C GLN A 36 10.37 2.34 8.17
N GLU A 37 11.19 2.98 7.32
CA GLU A 37 10.70 3.61 6.08
C GLU A 37 10.20 2.60 5.04
N GLU A 38 10.75 1.39 5.04
CA GLU A 38 10.38 0.34 4.08
C GLU A 38 8.98 -0.27 4.34
N TYR A 39 8.39 -0.05 5.54
CA TYR A 39 7.08 -0.60 5.93
C TYR A 39 5.96 0.46 6.06
N LEU A 40 6.31 1.74 6.12
CA LEU A 40 5.35 2.83 6.20
C LEU A 40 5.20 3.50 4.85
N VAL A 41 4.05 3.32 4.24
CA VAL A 41 3.65 3.99 3.01
C VAL A 41 2.46 4.89 3.31
N MET A 42 2.50 6.14 2.85
CA MET A 42 1.32 6.99 2.80
C MET A 42 0.56 6.65 1.51
N GLU A 43 -0.51 5.88 1.65
CA GLU A 43 -1.40 5.53 0.54
C GLU A 43 -2.35 6.71 0.27
N ILE A 44 -2.28 7.27 -0.93
CA ILE A 44 -3.15 8.36 -1.38
C ILE A 44 -3.81 7.92 -2.67
N GLU A 45 -5.09 7.59 -2.62
CA GLU A 45 -5.83 7.02 -3.74
C GLU A 45 -7.12 7.77 -4.04
N ARG A 46 -7.48 7.82 -5.33
CA ARG A 46 -8.86 8.12 -5.75
C ARG A 46 -9.52 6.86 -6.28
N LYS A 47 -10.80 6.74 -6.00
CA LYS A 47 -11.61 5.57 -6.31
C LYS A 47 -12.83 5.95 -7.15
N PHE A 48 -13.08 5.14 -8.18
CA PHE A 48 -14.15 5.38 -9.15
C PHE A 48 -15.01 4.14 -9.32
N LEU A 49 -16.31 4.36 -9.51
CA LEU A 49 -17.27 3.30 -9.78
C LEU A 49 -17.48 3.13 -11.30
N ILE A 50 -17.02 2.01 -11.83
CA ILE A 50 -17.22 1.65 -13.24
C ILE A 50 -18.57 0.95 -13.39
N GLN A 51 -19.44 1.50 -14.22
CA GLN A 51 -20.80 0.94 -14.41
C GLN A 51 -20.76 -0.34 -15.26
N LYS A 52 -19.97 -0.36 -16.33
CA LYS A 52 -19.83 -1.49 -17.24
C LYS A 52 -18.45 -1.52 -17.89
N LEU A 53 -17.90 -2.71 -18.08
CA LEU A 53 -16.61 -2.88 -18.76
C LEU A 53 -16.65 -2.41 -20.23
N GLU A 54 -17.80 -2.55 -20.87
CA GLU A 54 -18.01 -2.17 -22.28
C GLU A 54 -17.96 -0.65 -22.51
N GLU A 55 -18.07 0.15 -21.45
CA GLU A 55 -17.98 1.62 -21.50
C GLU A 55 -16.54 2.13 -21.40
N LEU A 56 -15.58 1.24 -21.09
CA LEU A 56 -14.17 1.59 -21.09
C LEU A 56 -13.64 1.77 -22.53
N PRO A 57 -12.78 2.76 -22.80
CA PRO A 57 -12.21 2.98 -24.13
C PRO A 57 -11.11 1.96 -24.51
N PHE A 58 -10.89 0.96 -23.68
CA PHE A 58 -9.89 -0.10 -23.86
C PHE A 58 -10.42 -1.42 -23.29
N SER A 59 -9.78 -2.53 -23.67
CA SER A 59 -10.04 -3.84 -23.08
C SER A 59 -9.10 -4.06 -21.87
N PRO A 60 -9.60 -4.22 -20.65
CA PRO A 60 -8.74 -4.53 -19.51
C PRO A 60 -8.02 -5.88 -19.65
N PHE A 61 -8.58 -6.80 -20.43
CA PHE A 61 -8.04 -8.14 -20.64
C PHE A 61 -6.72 -8.17 -21.44
N ASP A 62 -6.33 -7.03 -22.03
CA ASP A 62 -5.06 -6.88 -22.73
C ASP A 62 -3.89 -6.52 -21.77
N TYR A 63 -4.17 -6.36 -20.47
CA TYR A 63 -3.20 -5.94 -19.46
C TYR A 63 -2.91 -7.04 -18.43
N PRO A 64 -1.77 -6.97 -17.72
CA PRO A 64 -1.47 -7.86 -16.62
C PRO A 64 -2.52 -7.82 -15.53
N HIS A 65 -2.82 -8.98 -14.94
CA HIS A 65 -3.76 -9.08 -13.85
C HIS A 65 -3.22 -9.97 -12.72
N LYS A 66 -3.86 -9.86 -11.56
CA LYS A 66 -3.63 -10.67 -10.37
C LYS A 66 -4.95 -11.14 -9.80
N GLU A 67 -4.97 -12.36 -9.26
CA GLU A 67 -6.10 -12.86 -8.48
C GLU A 67 -5.90 -12.50 -7.01
N LEU A 68 -6.85 -11.74 -6.46
CA LEU A 68 -6.83 -11.28 -5.09
C LEU A 68 -7.90 -11.99 -4.25
N GLU A 69 -7.45 -12.51 -3.11
CA GLU A 69 -8.32 -13.00 -2.05
C GLU A 69 -7.97 -12.23 -0.78
N GLN A 70 -8.93 -11.55 -0.15
CA GLN A 70 -8.67 -10.75 1.04
C GLN A 70 -9.76 -10.88 2.09
N GLY A 71 -9.35 -10.82 3.36
CA GLY A 71 -10.23 -10.86 4.51
C GLY A 71 -9.77 -9.91 5.61
N TYR A 72 -10.69 -9.50 6.48
CA TYR A 72 -10.45 -8.54 7.55
C TYR A 72 -10.48 -9.22 8.91
N LEU A 73 -9.40 -9.08 9.68
CA LEU A 73 -9.31 -9.51 11.08
C LEU A 73 -9.89 -8.44 12.02
N CYS A 74 -9.85 -7.18 11.56
CA CYS A 74 -10.42 -6.03 12.25
C CYS A 74 -10.67 -4.92 11.21
N THR A 75 -11.71 -4.13 11.40
CA THR A 75 -12.04 -3.03 10.49
C THR A 75 -11.87 -1.64 11.09
N ALA A 76 -11.55 -1.56 12.40
CA ALA A 76 -11.24 -0.32 13.10
C ALA A 76 -10.29 -0.57 14.29
N PRO A 77 -8.96 -0.41 14.14
CA PRO A 77 -8.23 -0.10 12.90
C PRO A 77 -8.37 -1.21 11.86
N VAL A 78 -8.05 -0.90 10.59
CA VAL A 78 -8.09 -1.93 9.55
C VAL A 78 -6.88 -2.85 9.70
N VAL A 79 -7.16 -4.14 9.92
CA VAL A 79 -6.17 -5.22 9.83
C VAL A 79 -6.68 -6.24 8.83
N ARG A 80 -5.98 -6.39 7.72
CA ARG A 80 -6.36 -7.20 6.57
C ARG A 80 -5.30 -8.25 6.28
N ILE A 81 -5.73 -9.43 5.89
CA ILE A 81 -4.86 -10.40 5.20
C ILE A 81 -5.25 -10.44 3.73
N ARG A 82 -4.24 -10.60 2.85
CA ARG A 82 -4.42 -10.67 1.42
C ARG A 82 -3.51 -11.71 0.80
N ARG A 83 -4.06 -12.47 -0.14
CA ARG A 83 -3.30 -13.26 -1.09
C ARG A 83 -3.39 -12.55 -2.44
N GLU A 84 -2.26 -12.35 -3.09
CA GLU A 84 -2.12 -11.95 -4.48
C GLU A 84 -1.36 -13.06 -5.20
N ASP A 85 -2.05 -13.83 -6.03
CA ASP A 85 -1.49 -15.04 -6.65
C ASP A 85 -0.85 -15.96 -5.60
N ASP A 86 0.49 -16.01 -5.51
CA ASP A 86 1.25 -16.81 -4.54
C ASP A 86 1.87 -15.97 -3.40
N ASP A 87 1.65 -14.66 -3.38
CA ASP A 87 2.12 -13.77 -2.32
C ASP A 87 1.07 -13.58 -1.23
N TYR A 88 1.53 -13.50 0.02
CA TYR A 88 0.67 -13.40 1.20
C TYR A 88 1.12 -12.24 2.07
N VAL A 89 0.19 -11.34 2.43
CA VAL A 89 0.49 -10.10 3.15
C VAL A 89 -0.55 -9.86 4.23
N LEU A 90 -0.08 -9.42 5.43
CA LEU A 90 -0.90 -8.76 6.43
C LEU A 90 -0.71 -7.26 6.30
N THR A 91 -1.81 -6.52 6.19
CA THR A 91 -1.81 -5.06 6.06
C THR A 91 -2.51 -4.43 7.25
N TYR A 92 -1.87 -3.44 7.88
CA TYR A 92 -2.50 -2.49 8.77
C TYR A 92 -2.71 -1.18 8.03
N LYS A 93 -3.92 -0.57 8.16
CA LYS A 93 -4.20 0.77 7.64
C LYS A 93 -4.74 1.67 8.74
N SER A 94 -4.21 2.90 8.84
CA SER A 94 -4.70 3.91 9.77
C SER A 94 -6.07 4.46 9.34
N LYS A 95 -6.60 5.43 10.08
CA LYS A 95 -7.83 6.14 9.72
C LYS A 95 -7.56 7.10 8.57
N GLY A 96 -8.49 7.23 7.63
CA GLY A 96 -8.44 8.12 6.46
C GLY A 96 -9.34 7.59 5.36
N LEU A 97 -9.69 8.47 4.42
CA LEU A 97 -10.46 8.10 3.23
C LEU A 97 -9.60 8.16 1.98
N MET A 98 -8.97 9.31 1.72
CA MET A 98 -8.08 9.51 0.58
C MET A 98 -6.61 9.25 0.93
N ALA A 99 -6.16 9.66 2.13
CA ALA A 99 -4.79 9.50 2.60
C ALA A 99 -4.75 8.76 3.93
N ARG A 100 -3.87 7.75 4.05
CA ARG A 100 -3.69 6.95 5.28
C ARG A 100 -2.34 6.24 5.30
N GLU A 101 -1.85 5.99 6.50
CA GLU A 101 -0.66 5.17 6.70
C GLU A 101 -0.98 3.70 6.44
N GLU A 102 -0.14 3.03 5.70
CA GLU A 102 -0.21 1.60 5.43
C GLU A 102 1.08 0.89 5.83
N TYR A 103 0.94 -0.23 6.56
CA TYR A 103 2.04 -1.12 6.92
C TYR A 103 1.76 -2.50 6.35
N ASN A 104 2.66 -3.00 5.53
CA ASN A 104 2.58 -4.31 4.91
C ASN A 104 3.62 -5.26 5.49
N LEU A 105 3.18 -6.42 6.00
CA LEU A 105 4.02 -7.45 6.58
C LEU A 105 3.85 -8.73 5.76
N PRO A 106 4.94 -9.32 5.22
CA PRO A 106 4.85 -10.56 4.48
C PRO A 106 4.43 -11.71 5.40
N LEU A 107 3.59 -12.60 4.89
CA LEU A 107 3.15 -13.82 5.57
C LEU A 107 3.65 -15.06 4.83
N THR A 108 3.83 -16.15 5.56
CA THR A 108 3.92 -17.47 4.93
C THR A 108 2.52 -17.96 4.54
N LYS A 109 2.44 -18.89 3.61
CA LYS A 109 1.19 -19.55 3.20
C LYS A 109 0.44 -20.18 4.39
N GLU A 110 1.19 -20.78 5.31
CA GLU A 110 0.65 -21.41 6.54
C GLU A 110 0.06 -20.37 7.48
N SER A 111 0.78 -19.25 7.70
CA SER A 111 0.30 -18.14 8.53
C SER A 111 -0.95 -17.50 7.92
N TYR A 112 -0.97 -17.32 6.60
CA TYR A 112 -2.15 -16.82 5.90
C TYR A 112 -3.37 -17.73 6.10
N LYS A 113 -3.22 -19.03 5.89
CA LYS A 113 -4.29 -20.02 6.10
C LYS A 113 -4.84 -19.99 7.53
N HIS A 114 -3.93 -19.91 8.52
CA HIS A 114 -4.33 -19.85 9.94
C HIS A 114 -5.11 -18.57 10.26
N LEU A 115 -4.68 -17.41 9.71
CA LEU A 115 -5.37 -16.14 9.92
C LEU A 115 -6.69 -16.07 9.14
N LYS A 116 -6.79 -16.72 7.98
CA LYS A 116 -8.01 -16.78 7.18
C LYS A 116 -9.20 -17.39 7.95
N GLU A 117 -8.95 -18.33 8.84
CA GLU A 117 -9.97 -18.94 9.71
C GLU A 117 -10.53 -17.95 10.76
N LYS A 118 -9.87 -16.81 10.97
CA LYS A 118 -10.22 -15.79 11.98
C LYS A 118 -10.78 -14.51 11.38
N VAL A 119 -11.05 -14.52 10.07
CA VAL A 119 -11.58 -13.37 9.34
C VAL A 119 -13.00 -13.05 9.80
N ASP A 120 -13.25 -11.76 10.07
CA ASP A 120 -14.59 -11.24 10.32
C ASP A 120 -15.30 -10.96 8.99
N GLY A 121 -16.55 -11.41 8.84
CA GLY A 121 -17.35 -11.23 7.63
C GLY A 121 -16.93 -12.15 6.48
N ARG A 122 -17.10 -11.67 5.24
CA ARG A 122 -16.80 -12.46 4.05
C ARG A 122 -15.36 -12.27 3.58
N ILE A 123 -14.85 -13.29 2.91
CA ILE A 123 -13.66 -13.17 2.07
C ILE A 123 -14.07 -12.49 0.77
N ILE A 124 -13.31 -11.50 0.34
CA ILE A 124 -13.50 -10.81 -0.94
C ILE A 124 -12.58 -11.44 -1.97
N HIS A 125 -13.16 -11.84 -3.11
CA HIS A 125 -12.42 -12.30 -4.27
C HIS A 125 -12.59 -11.26 -5.40
N LYS A 126 -11.47 -10.93 -6.05
CA LYS A 126 -11.45 -10.02 -7.19
C LYS A 126 -10.26 -10.28 -8.09
N THR A 127 -10.43 -9.99 -9.39
CA THR A 127 -9.33 -9.90 -10.34
C THR A 127 -8.93 -8.44 -10.47
N ARG A 128 -7.67 -8.12 -10.26
CA ARG A 128 -7.10 -6.76 -10.40
C ARG A 128 -6.26 -6.68 -11.66
N TYR A 129 -6.64 -5.78 -12.56
CA TYR A 129 -5.85 -5.40 -13.73
C TYR A 129 -5.04 -4.16 -13.42
N VAL A 130 -3.74 -4.17 -13.77
CA VAL A 130 -2.84 -3.03 -13.55
C VAL A 130 -2.51 -2.40 -14.90
N ILE A 131 -3.03 -1.19 -15.11
CA ILE A 131 -3.08 -0.55 -16.42
C ILE A 131 -2.35 0.81 -16.35
N PRO A 132 -1.27 1.03 -17.13
CA PRO A 132 -0.61 2.32 -17.16
C PRO A 132 -1.58 3.42 -17.68
N MET A 133 -1.77 4.49 -16.90
CA MET A 133 -2.64 5.60 -17.32
C MET A 133 -2.19 6.26 -18.62
N SER A 134 -0.88 6.31 -18.89
CA SER A 134 -0.34 6.80 -20.16
C SER A 134 -0.81 6.03 -21.39
N CYS A 135 -1.22 4.77 -21.23
CA CYS A 135 -1.74 3.95 -22.34
C CYS A 135 -3.22 4.21 -22.61
N VAL A 136 -4.00 4.55 -21.59
CA VAL A 136 -5.48 4.63 -21.67
C VAL A 136 -6.00 6.07 -21.55
N CYS A 137 -5.15 7.00 -21.12
CA CYS A 137 -5.43 8.44 -21.01
C CYS A 137 -4.15 9.23 -21.37
N PRO A 138 -3.70 9.17 -22.63
CA PRO A 138 -2.43 9.78 -23.03
C PRO A 138 -2.40 11.30 -22.85
N GLU A 139 -3.56 11.97 -22.83
CA GLU A 139 -3.69 13.41 -22.53
C GLU A 139 -3.23 13.78 -21.12
N ASN A 140 -3.24 12.82 -20.20
CA ASN A 140 -2.79 13.00 -18.81
C ASN A 140 -1.43 12.33 -18.54
N ALA A 141 -0.74 11.82 -19.54
CA ALA A 141 0.50 11.06 -19.37
C ALA A 141 1.60 11.85 -18.65
N ASP A 142 1.66 13.17 -18.89
CA ASP A 142 2.65 14.08 -18.32
C ASP A 142 2.08 14.91 -17.13
N PHE A 143 0.93 14.49 -16.57
CA PHE A 143 0.27 15.25 -15.49
C PHE A 143 1.14 15.34 -14.23
N CYS A 144 1.85 14.28 -13.90
CA CYS A 144 2.82 14.27 -12.81
C CYS A 144 4.08 13.50 -13.18
N SER A 145 5.18 13.74 -12.47
CA SER A 145 6.48 13.10 -12.72
C SER A 145 6.48 11.59 -12.42
N THR A 146 5.56 11.13 -11.57
CA THR A 146 5.41 9.72 -11.22
C THR A 146 4.42 9.06 -12.18
N PRO A 147 4.77 7.93 -12.82
CA PRO A 147 3.83 7.18 -13.64
C PRO A 147 2.61 6.75 -12.82
N LEU A 148 1.42 7.08 -13.31
CA LEU A 148 0.16 6.66 -12.69
C LEU A 148 -0.32 5.35 -13.30
N PHE A 149 -0.90 4.50 -12.43
CA PHE A 149 -1.52 3.23 -12.83
C PHE A 149 -2.97 3.21 -12.38
N LEU A 150 -3.81 2.66 -13.24
CA LEU A 150 -5.17 2.30 -12.91
C LEU A 150 -5.17 0.86 -12.40
N GLU A 151 -5.62 0.66 -11.17
CA GLU A 151 -5.94 -0.64 -10.62
C GLU A 151 -7.44 -0.89 -10.81
N LEU A 152 -7.80 -1.69 -11.80
CA LEU A 152 -9.19 -2.03 -12.09
C LEU A 152 -9.55 -3.35 -11.41
N ASP A 153 -10.40 -3.30 -10.41
CA ASP A 153 -10.88 -4.42 -9.63
C ASP A 153 -12.24 -4.91 -10.14
N ILE A 154 -12.29 -6.13 -10.65
CA ILE A 154 -13.53 -6.84 -11.00
C ILE A 154 -13.83 -7.79 -9.85
N PHE A 155 -14.90 -7.52 -9.12
CA PHE A 155 -15.29 -8.31 -7.97
C PHE A 155 -16.09 -9.57 -8.39
N HIS A 156 -15.93 -10.62 -7.61
CA HIS A 156 -16.54 -11.93 -7.85
C HIS A 156 -17.53 -12.29 -6.74
N ASP A 157 -18.16 -13.45 -6.90
CA ASP A 157 -19.10 -14.04 -5.94
C ASP A 157 -20.25 -13.07 -5.60
N ASP A 158 -20.52 -12.88 -4.31
CA ASP A 158 -21.62 -12.05 -3.80
C ASP A 158 -21.45 -10.55 -4.10
N LEU A 159 -20.26 -10.11 -4.47
CA LEU A 159 -20.00 -8.72 -4.82
C LEU A 159 -20.10 -8.43 -6.32
N ALA A 160 -20.25 -9.47 -7.17
CA ALA A 160 -20.50 -9.25 -8.58
C ALA A 160 -21.88 -8.58 -8.79
N PRO A 161 -22.03 -7.65 -9.74
CA PRO A 161 -21.10 -7.24 -10.80
C PRO A 161 -20.29 -5.97 -10.46
N LEU A 162 -19.93 -5.72 -9.20
CA LEU A 162 -19.19 -4.52 -8.80
C LEU A 162 -17.85 -4.44 -9.53
N ILE A 163 -17.53 -3.24 -10.04
CA ILE A 163 -16.25 -2.91 -10.66
C ILE A 163 -15.78 -1.58 -10.07
N LEU A 164 -14.60 -1.56 -9.48
CA LEU A 164 -13.97 -0.34 -8.96
C LEU A 164 -12.65 -0.09 -9.67
N ALA A 165 -12.35 1.17 -9.88
CA ALA A 165 -11.08 1.63 -10.39
C ALA A 165 -10.39 2.49 -9.32
N GLU A 166 -9.13 2.20 -9.02
CA GLU A 166 -8.31 2.92 -8.05
C GLU A 166 -7.11 3.51 -8.78
N ILE A 167 -6.76 4.77 -8.48
CA ILE A 167 -5.53 5.42 -8.95
C ILE A 167 -4.79 5.93 -7.72
N GLU A 168 -3.57 5.47 -7.52
CA GLU A 168 -2.68 5.92 -6.45
C GLU A 168 -1.85 7.12 -6.91
N PHE A 169 -1.70 8.13 -6.05
CA PHE A 169 -1.04 9.38 -6.31
C PHE A 169 0.15 9.61 -5.38
N PRO A 170 1.18 10.34 -5.81
CA PRO A 170 2.34 10.64 -4.98
C PRO A 170 2.02 11.57 -3.81
N ASP A 171 0.99 12.41 -3.94
CA ASP A 171 0.57 13.39 -2.93
C ASP A 171 -0.90 13.81 -3.11
N GLU A 172 -1.47 14.43 -2.06
CA GLU A 172 -2.86 14.88 -2.04
C GLU A 172 -3.14 16.01 -3.05
N GLU A 173 -2.20 16.89 -3.33
CA GLU A 173 -2.36 17.98 -4.29
C GLU A 173 -2.56 17.41 -5.70
N THR A 174 -1.69 16.47 -6.07
CA THR A 174 -1.79 15.73 -7.34
C THR A 174 -3.12 14.97 -7.42
N ALA A 175 -3.51 14.26 -6.35
CA ALA A 175 -4.79 13.56 -6.32
C ALA A 175 -5.99 14.49 -6.51
N ASN A 176 -6.00 15.63 -5.82
CA ASN A 176 -7.12 16.59 -5.86
C ASN A 176 -7.23 17.33 -7.18
N THR A 177 -6.11 17.57 -7.87
CA THR A 177 -6.07 18.33 -9.12
C THR A 177 -6.10 17.45 -10.37
N TYR A 178 -5.97 16.12 -10.23
CA TYR A 178 -5.97 15.19 -11.36
C TYR A 178 -7.27 15.29 -12.17
N PRO A 179 -7.20 15.61 -13.48
CA PRO A 179 -8.36 15.72 -14.34
C PRO A 179 -8.85 14.32 -14.76
N ALA A 180 -9.64 13.68 -13.89
CA ALA A 180 -10.12 12.32 -14.12
C ALA A 180 -10.89 12.24 -15.44
N PRO A 181 -10.53 11.32 -16.36
CA PRO A 181 -11.26 11.14 -17.60
C PRO A 181 -12.69 10.67 -17.35
N GLN A 182 -13.61 11.12 -18.18
CA GLN A 182 -15.05 10.90 -17.99
C GLN A 182 -15.46 9.41 -17.98
N TRP A 183 -14.70 8.56 -18.64
CA TRP A 183 -14.98 7.12 -18.68
C TRP A 183 -14.72 6.39 -17.35
N LEU A 184 -13.99 7.02 -16.38
CA LEU A 184 -13.86 6.48 -15.03
C LEU A 184 -15.18 6.48 -14.24
N GLY A 185 -16.17 7.24 -14.69
CA GLY A 185 -17.48 7.29 -14.05
C GLY A 185 -17.53 8.10 -12.77
N GLU A 186 -18.27 7.64 -11.77
CA GLU A 186 -18.51 8.36 -10.52
C GLU A 186 -17.30 8.26 -9.59
N ASP A 187 -16.80 9.42 -9.13
CA ASP A 187 -15.79 9.48 -8.07
C ASP A 187 -16.42 9.12 -6.71
N VAL A 188 -16.04 7.99 -6.18
CA VAL A 188 -16.52 7.45 -4.89
C VAL A 188 -15.45 7.45 -3.81
N THR A 189 -14.37 8.23 -3.99
CA THR A 189 -13.21 8.33 -3.07
C THR A 189 -13.64 8.53 -1.62
N PHE A 190 -14.60 9.41 -1.40
CA PHE A 190 -15.10 9.75 -0.05
C PHE A 190 -16.32 8.92 0.38
N SER A 191 -16.73 7.94 -0.40
CA SER A 191 -17.84 7.04 -0.05
C SER A 191 -17.34 5.81 0.68
N SER A 192 -17.62 5.71 1.97
CA SER A 192 -17.27 4.54 2.79
C SER A 192 -17.98 3.25 2.32
N ALA A 193 -19.05 3.35 1.53
CA ALA A 193 -19.79 2.20 1.01
C ALA A 193 -18.92 1.31 0.09
N TYR A 194 -17.96 1.91 -0.64
CA TYR A 194 -17.08 1.22 -1.57
C TYR A 194 -15.72 0.83 -0.98
N HIS A 195 -15.55 1.01 0.32
CA HIS A 195 -14.33 0.50 0.98
C HIS A 195 -14.43 -1.02 1.16
N ASN A 196 -13.35 -1.71 0.84
CA ASN A 196 -13.29 -3.17 0.93
C ASN A 196 -13.63 -3.69 2.35
N ASN A 197 -13.28 -2.95 3.43
CA ASN A 197 -13.66 -3.30 4.79
C ASN A 197 -15.17 -3.15 5.08
N THR A 198 -15.88 -2.31 4.34
CA THR A 198 -17.34 -2.21 4.37
C THR A 198 -17.95 -3.34 3.54
N LEU A 199 -17.45 -3.55 2.32
CA LEU A 199 -17.90 -4.62 1.42
C LEU A 199 -17.76 -6.01 2.06
N SER A 200 -16.76 -6.24 2.90
CA SER A 200 -16.58 -7.51 3.61
C SER A 200 -17.68 -7.82 4.63
N ARG A 201 -18.50 -6.82 5.02
CA ARG A 201 -19.57 -6.95 6.03
C ARG A 201 -20.98 -6.94 5.43
N MET A 202 -21.12 -6.67 4.14
CA MET A 202 -22.40 -6.74 3.42
C MET A 202 -22.76 -8.20 3.11
#